data_dc984c7441c4351c3feb9b0e40621b07
#
_entry.id   dc984c7441c4351c3feb9b0e40621b07
#
_cell.length_a   1.000
_cell.length_b   1.000
_cell.length_c   1.000
_cell.angle_alpha   90.00
_cell.angle_beta   90.00
_cell.angle_gamma   90.00
#
_symmetry.space_group_name_H-M   'P 1'
#
loop_
_entity.id
_entity.type
_entity.pdbx_description
1 polymer ?
#
loop_
_entity_poly.entity_id
_entity_poly.type
_entity_poly.pdbx_seq_one_letter_code
_entity_poly.pdbx_strand_id
1 'polypeptide(L)'
;MIRTSFGDETIQLLRDRALYGLLALFVLLLTLVAQLPQRYVIDVGREDGSGSDLPLVRGMFPVEEAPFGVFRWTTERAGIRLPGFGQRALTLMLRTLPVNDEVATRGARELELWSSGRQIASLPVRQSGAIYRVLIPPPADMSGDL
;
A
#
# COMPACT_ATOMS: atom_id res chain seq x y z
N MET A 1 17.51 50.57 27.40
CA MET A 1 18.43 49.73 26.61
C MET A 1 18.25 48.30 27.10
N ILE A 2 17.27 47.57 26.55
CA ILE A 2 16.91 46.19 26.98
C ILE A 2 17.69 45.26 26.05
N ARG A 3 18.82 44.71 26.50
CA ARG A 3 19.50 43.58 25.87
C ARG A 3 18.86 42.33 26.42
N THR A 4 17.83 41.86 25.78
CA THR A 4 17.34 40.50 26.00
C THR A 4 18.36 39.56 25.39
N SER A 5 19.11 38.88 26.24
CA SER A 5 20.09 37.85 25.84
C SER A 5 19.32 36.63 25.37
N PHE A 6 19.06 36.53 24.08
CA PHE A 6 18.47 35.33 23.41
C PHE A 6 19.28 34.05 23.70
N GLY A 7 20.54 34.20 24.12
CA GLY A 7 21.41 33.07 24.44
C GLY A 7 21.11 32.38 25.77
N ASP A 8 20.70 33.12 26.77
CA ASP A 8 20.50 32.58 28.12
C ASP A 8 19.20 31.78 28.22
N GLU A 9 18.15 32.20 27.53
CA GLU A 9 16.87 31.46 27.47
C GLU A 9 17.01 30.12 26.74
N THR A 10 17.79 30.09 25.65
CA THR A 10 18.03 28.87 24.90
C THR A 10 18.82 27.84 25.71
N ILE A 11 19.79 28.31 26.53
CA ILE A 11 20.58 27.41 27.39
C ILE A 11 19.75 26.91 28.56
N GLN A 12 18.82 27.70 29.10
CA GLN A 12 17.89 27.22 30.13
C GLN A 12 16.92 26.17 29.61
N LEU A 13 16.37 26.34 28.41
CA LEU A 13 15.52 25.32 27.74
C LEU A 13 16.26 24.00 27.56
N LEU A 14 17.55 24.06 27.19
CA LEU A 14 18.38 22.86 27.04
C LEU A 14 18.71 22.14 28.36
N ARG A 15 18.60 22.84 29.50
CA ARG A 15 18.79 22.28 30.85
C ARG A 15 17.54 21.70 31.48
N ASP A 16 16.38 21.92 30.89
CA ASP A 16 15.12 21.48 31.46
C ASP A 16 14.93 19.98 31.25
N ARG A 17 15.09 19.21 32.33
CA ARG A 17 14.89 17.74 32.34
C ARG A 17 13.48 17.36 31.92
N ALA A 18 12.49 18.20 32.14
CA ALA A 18 11.12 17.96 31.72
C ALA A 18 10.99 18.01 30.19
N LEU A 19 11.70 18.96 29.54
CA LEU A 19 11.73 19.03 28.06
C LEU A 19 12.31 17.74 27.43
N TYR A 20 13.42 17.24 27.99
CA TYR A 20 14.00 15.98 27.51
C TYR A 20 13.06 14.77 27.74
N GLY A 21 12.38 14.73 28.89
CA GLY A 21 11.39 13.71 29.18
C GLY A 21 10.23 13.73 28.18
N LEU A 22 9.73 14.93 27.86
CA LEU A 22 8.65 15.11 26.89
C LEU A 22 9.09 14.75 25.47
N LEU A 23 10.30 15.14 25.07
CA LEU A 23 10.87 14.78 23.79
C LEU A 23 11.05 13.26 23.66
N ALA A 24 11.58 12.61 24.69
CA ALA A 24 11.75 11.15 24.72
C ALA A 24 10.43 10.42 24.65
N LEU A 25 9.40 10.90 25.38
CA LEU A 25 8.05 10.37 25.30
C LEU A 25 7.46 10.54 23.89
N PHE A 26 7.64 11.69 23.27
CA PHE A 26 7.17 11.97 21.92
C PHE A 26 7.83 11.03 20.90
N VAL A 27 9.15 10.86 20.96
CA VAL A 27 9.88 9.92 20.10
C VAL A 27 9.41 8.48 20.32
N LEU A 28 9.20 8.08 21.58
CA LEU A 28 8.67 6.75 21.91
C LEU A 28 7.28 6.54 21.30
N LEU A 29 6.37 7.50 21.43
CA LEU A 29 5.03 7.44 20.87
C LEU A 29 5.07 7.36 19.33
N LEU A 30 5.91 8.17 18.67
CA LEU A 30 6.10 8.09 17.22
C LEU A 30 6.62 6.72 16.79
N THR A 31 7.56 6.16 17.56
CA THR A 31 8.10 4.83 17.28
C THR A 31 7.04 3.74 17.42
N LEU A 32 6.21 3.81 18.46
CA LEU A 32 5.09 2.89 18.67
C LEU A 32 4.06 3.01 17.54
N VAL A 33 3.68 4.23 17.17
CA VAL A 33 2.75 4.46 16.05
C VAL A 33 3.31 3.92 14.74
N ALA A 34 4.63 4.09 14.49
CA ALA A 34 5.29 3.58 13.30
C ALA A 34 5.34 2.03 13.25
N GLN A 35 5.21 1.36 14.39
CA GLN A 35 5.17 -0.12 14.44
C GLN A 35 3.76 -0.69 14.25
N LEU A 36 2.71 0.14 14.31
CA LEU A 36 1.35 -0.34 14.09
C LEU A 36 1.23 -0.90 12.67
N PRO A 37 0.55 -2.05 12.50
CA PRO A 37 0.31 -2.61 11.19
C PRO A 37 -0.56 -1.65 10.37
N GLN A 38 -0.01 -1.16 9.27
CA GLN A 38 -0.77 -0.32 8.34
C GLN A 38 -1.55 -1.23 7.40
N ARG A 39 -2.85 -0.99 7.32
CA ARG A 39 -3.73 -1.65 6.37
C ARG A 39 -4.10 -0.65 5.28
N TYR A 40 -3.77 -1.00 4.06
CA TYR A 40 -4.16 -0.24 2.89
C TYR A 40 -5.20 -1.05 2.11
N VAL A 41 -6.31 -0.43 1.78
CA VAL A 41 -7.37 -1.06 1.01
C VAL A 41 -7.52 -0.27 -0.28
N ILE A 42 -7.27 -0.91 -1.41
CA ILE A 42 -7.58 -0.38 -2.73
C ILE A 42 -8.90 -1.01 -3.16
N ASP A 43 -9.92 -0.20 -3.22
CA ASP A 43 -11.22 -0.61 -3.77
C ASP A 43 -11.18 -0.45 -5.28
N VAL A 44 -10.75 -1.52 -5.94
CA VAL A 44 -10.61 -1.54 -7.40
C VAL A 44 -12.00 -1.39 -8.04
N GLY A 45 -12.17 -0.31 -8.82
CA GLY A 45 -13.46 0.03 -9.42
C GLY A 45 -14.07 1.32 -8.88
N ARG A 46 -13.42 1.99 -7.94
CA ARG A 46 -13.85 3.30 -7.49
C ARG A 46 -13.14 4.40 -8.26
N GLU A 47 -13.89 5.12 -9.11
CA GLU A 47 -13.33 6.14 -10.01
C GLU A 47 -13.37 7.56 -9.47
N ASP A 48 -14.15 7.82 -8.44
CA ASP A 48 -14.40 9.16 -7.92
C ASP A 48 -14.03 9.33 -6.44
N GLY A 49 -13.88 10.59 -6.05
CA GLY A 49 -13.61 11.00 -4.68
C GLY A 49 -12.21 10.65 -4.17
N SER A 50 -12.03 10.80 -2.85
CA SER A 50 -10.75 10.58 -2.17
C SER A 50 -10.28 9.12 -2.13
N GLY A 51 -11.16 8.19 -2.51
CA GLY A 51 -10.86 6.76 -2.59
C GLY A 51 -10.69 6.25 -4.02
N SER A 52 -10.57 7.14 -5.02
CA SER A 52 -10.35 6.74 -6.41
C SER A 52 -9.13 5.84 -6.56
N ASP A 53 -9.30 4.76 -7.31
CA ASP A 53 -8.22 3.81 -7.61
C ASP A 53 -7.36 4.25 -8.81
N LEU A 54 -7.83 5.20 -9.63
CA LEU A 54 -7.17 5.63 -10.86
C LEU A 54 -5.69 6.03 -10.70
N PRO A 55 -5.27 6.75 -9.64
CA PRO A 55 -3.86 7.07 -9.44
C PRO A 55 -2.99 5.85 -9.09
N LEU A 56 -3.63 4.77 -8.65
CA LEU A 56 -2.97 3.60 -8.08
C LEU A 56 -2.92 2.41 -9.05
N VAL A 57 -3.80 2.38 -10.05
CA VAL A 57 -3.91 1.24 -10.97
C VAL A 57 -3.44 1.63 -12.38
N ARG A 58 -2.84 0.67 -13.08
CA ARG A 58 -2.42 0.80 -14.49
C ARG A 58 -2.73 -0.48 -15.24
N GLY A 59 -2.98 -0.37 -16.56
CA GLY A 59 -3.26 -1.55 -17.39
C GLY A 59 -4.56 -2.25 -17.00
N MET A 60 -5.54 -1.48 -16.53
CA MET A 60 -6.88 -1.96 -16.25
C MET A 60 -7.89 -1.25 -17.15
N PHE A 61 -8.93 -1.97 -17.54
CA PHE A 61 -10.05 -1.43 -18.30
C PHE A 61 -10.93 -0.54 -17.42
N PRO A 62 -11.84 0.26 -18.00
CA PRO A 62 -12.84 1.01 -17.26
C PRO A 62 -13.61 0.13 -16.29
N VAL A 63 -14.22 0.76 -15.30
CA VAL A 63 -15.02 0.06 -14.31
C VAL A 63 -16.27 -0.54 -14.93
N GLU A 64 -16.63 -1.73 -14.49
CA GLU A 64 -17.87 -2.41 -14.83
C GLU A 64 -18.62 -2.82 -13.56
N GLU A 65 -19.94 -2.86 -13.67
CA GLU A 65 -20.83 -3.30 -12.60
C GLU A 65 -21.49 -4.63 -12.96
N ALA A 66 -21.54 -5.52 -11.98
CA ALA A 66 -22.26 -6.78 -12.09
C ALA A 66 -23.02 -7.06 -10.78
N PRO A 67 -23.95 -8.02 -10.76
CA PRO A 67 -24.69 -8.37 -9.55
C PRO A 67 -23.83 -8.77 -8.34
N PHE A 68 -22.59 -9.19 -8.59
CA PHE A 68 -21.61 -9.59 -7.57
C PHE A 68 -20.66 -8.46 -7.15
N GLY A 69 -20.82 -7.24 -7.70
CA GLY A 69 -20.05 -6.06 -7.33
C GLY A 69 -19.42 -5.33 -8.50
N VAL A 70 -18.67 -4.31 -8.16
CA VAL A 70 -17.92 -3.47 -9.09
C VAL A 70 -16.53 -4.07 -9.29
N PHE A 71 -16.04 -4.05 -10.53
CA PHE A 71 -14.75 -4.66 -10.86
C PHE A 71 -14.11 -4.00 -12.09
N ARG A 72 -12.85 -4.36 -12.36
CA ARG A 72 -12.14 -4.02 -13.59
C ARG A 72 -11.52 -5.26 -14.21
N TRP A 73 -11.59 -5.34 -15.51
CA TRP A 73 -10.76 -6.28 -16.25
C TRP A 73 -9.32 -5.78 -16.29
N THR A 74 -8.38 -6.70 -16.29
CA THR A 74 -6.97 -6.40 -16.49
C THR A 74 -6.59 -6.61 -17.95
N THR A 75 -5.66 -5.81 -18.45
CA THR A 75 -4.92 -6.14 -19.67
C THR A 75 -3.96 -7.30 -19.38
N GLU A 76 -3.18 -7.70 -20.37
CA GLU A 76 -2.12 -8.70 -20.20
C GLU A 76 -1.14 -8.32 -19.06
N ARG A 77 -0.90 -7.03 -18.88
CA ARG A 77 -0.06 -6.50 -17.78
C ARG A 77 -0.79 -5.39 -17.06
N ALA A 78 -1.10 -5.63 -15.82
CA ALA A 78 -1.67 -4.64 -14.93
C ALA A 78 -0.74 -4.40 -13.73
N GLY A 79 -0.80 -3.21 -13.20
CA GLY A 79 0.03 -2.82 -12.07
C GLY A 79 -0.77 -2.07 -11.01
N ILE A 80 -0.37 -2.26 -9.77
CA ILE A 80 -0.91 -1.52 -8.62
C ILE A 80 0.28 -0.82 -7.96
N ARG A 81 0.20 0.49 -7.85
CA ARG A 81 1.19 1.29 -7.14
C ARG A 81 0.77 1.45 -5.69
N LEU A 82 1.67 1.14 -4.77
CA LEU A 82 1.44 1.24 -3.33
C LEU A 82 2.36 2.33 -2.74
N PRO A 83 1.93 3.60 -2.75
CA PRO A 83 2.76 4.69 -2.26
C PRO A 83 2.95 4.59 -0.73
N GLY A 84 4.15 4.90 -0.25
CA GLY A 84 4.44 5.04 1.18
C GLY A 84 4.68 3.75 1.94
N PHE A 85 4.72 2.59 1.29
CA PHE A 85 5.01 1.32 1.98
C PHE A 85 6.50 1.08 2.23
N GLY A 86 7.36 1.79 1.51
CA GLY A 86 8.80 1.75 1.73
C GLY A 86 9.38 0.33 1.62
N GLN A 87 10.30 0.01 2.53
CA GLN A 87 11.03 -1.27 2.55
C GLN A 87 10.40 -2.34 3.43
N ARG A 88 9.10 -2.32 3.64
CA ARG A 88 8.43 -3.30 4.49
C ARG A 88 7.91 -4.47 3.69
N ALA A 89 7.96 -5.66 4.29
CA ALA A 89 7.21 -6.79 3.77
C ALA A 89 5.71 -6.52 3.87
N LEU A 90 4.96 -6.88 2.84
CA LEU A 90 3.51 -6.70 2.76
C LEU A 90 2.82 -8.04 2.59
N THR A 91 1.62 -8.16 3.13
CA THR A 91 0.72 -9.24 2.76
C THR A 91 -0.33 -8.69 1.81
N LEU A 92 -0.21 -9.06 0.54
CA LEU A 92 -1.23 -8.78 -0.46
C LEU A 92 -2.39 -9.75 -0.28
N MET A 93 -3.60 -9.22 -0.11
CA MET A 93 -4.82 -10.00 -0.21
C MET A 93 -5.53 -9.63 -1.51
N LEU A 94 -5.45 -10.51 -2.50
CA LEU A 94 -6.05 -10.31 -3.80
C LEU A 94 -7.36 -11.10 -3.88
N ARG A 95 -8.44 -10.42 -4.19
CA ARG A 95 -9.73 -11.05 -4.48
C ARG A 95 -9.99 -11.02 -5.97
N THR A 96 -10.15 -12.20 -6.56
CA THR A 96 -10.65 -12.35 -7.93
C THR A 96 -12.13 -12.67 -7.90
N LEU A 97 -12.86 -12.15 -8.87
CA LEU A 97 -14.28 -12.42 -9.01
C LEU A 97 -14.52 -13.68 -9.86
N PRO A 98 -15.70 -14.30 -9.74
CA PRO A 98 -16.11 -15.38 -10.63
C PRO A 98 -16.11 -14.90 -12.09
N VAL A 99 -15.65 -15.76 -12.98
CA VAL A 99 -15.71 -15.53 -14.44
C VAL A 99 -16.64 -16.56 -15.07
N ASN A 100 -17.33 -16.16 -16.12
CA ASN A 100 -18.15 -17.12 -16.88
C ASN A 100 -17.26 -18.08 -17.68
N ASP A 101 -17.86 -19.19 -18.15
CA ASP A 101 -17.14 -20.24 -18.87
C ASP A 101 -16.48 -19.72 -20.15
N GLU A 102 -17.07 -18.74 -20.82
CA GLU A 102 -16.52 -18.17 -22.04
C GLU A 102 -15.21 -17.41 -21.78
N VAL A 103 -15.19 -16.62 -20.73
CA VAL A 103 -13.95 -15.90 -20.30
C VAL A 103 -12.93 -16.88 -19.76
N ALA A 104 -13.36 -17.89 -19.01
CA ALA A 104 -12.48 -18.89 -18.44
C ALA A 104 -11.78 -19.76 -19.52
N THR A 105 -12.41 -19.97 -20.66
CA THR A 105 -11.81 -20.74 -21.79
C THR A 105 -10.82 -19.93 -22.60
N ARG A 106 -10.97 -18.62 -22.65
CA ARG A 106 -10.13 -17.71 -23.44
C ARG A 106 -9.08 -16.96 -22.62
N GLY A 107 -9.27 -16.90 -21.31
CA GLY A 107 -8.41 -16.13 -20.39
C GLY A 107 -7.14 -16.87 -19.96
N ALA A 108 -6.30 -16.14 -19.26
CA ALA A 108 -5.11 -16.69 -18.64
C ALA A 108 -5.50 -17.72 -17.57
N ARG A 109 -4.77 -18.83 -17.52
CA ARG A 109 -4.95 -19.87 -16.51
C ARG A 109 -4.21 -19.55 -15.21
N GLU A 110 -3.22 -18.69 -15.28
CA GLU A 110 -2.37 -18.28 -14.18
C GLU A 110 -2.23 -16.77 -14.14
N LEU A 111 -2.17 -16.24 -12.95
CA LEU A 111 -1.86 -14.85 -12.65
C LEU A 111 -0.47 -14.79 -12.04
N GLU A 112 0.46 -14.24 -12.76
CA GLU A 112 1.81 -14.00 -12.26
C GLU A 112 1.86 -12.68 -11.49
N LEU A 113 2.41 -12.72 -10.30
CA LEU A 113 2.66 -11.55 -9.48
C LEU A 113 4.14 -11.21 -9.49
N TRP A 114 4.42 -9.97 -9.80
CA TRP A 114 5.78 -9.43 -9.90
C TRP A 114 5.93 -8.24 -8.95
N SER A 115 7.07 -8.13 -8.30
CA SER A 115 7.47 -6.98 -7.50
C SER A 115 8.91 -6.67 -7.76
N SER A 116 9.23 -5.40 -8.04
CA SER A 116 10.59 -4.93 -8.33
C SER A 116 11.33 -5.79 -9.39
N GLY A 117 10.62 -6.16 -10.46
CA GLY A 117 11.19 -6.97 -11.54
C GLY A 117 11.39 -8.47 -11.23
N ARG A 118 10.98 -8.92 -10.05
CA ARG A 118 11.07 -10.33 -9.63
C ARG A 118 9.69 -10.95 -9.53
N GLN A 119 9.51 -12.13 -10.09
CA GLN A 119 8.30 -12.94 -9.88
C GLN A 119 8.26 -13.44 -8.44
N ILE A 120 7.16 -13.13 -7.74
CA ILE A 120 6.95 -13.48 -6.34
C ILE A 120 5.95 -14.61 -6.15
N ALA A 121 5.01 -14.75 -7.10
CA ALA A 121 4.03 -15.83 -7.08
C ALA A 121 3.46 -16.09 -8.47
N SER A 122 2.96 -17.31 -8.68
CA SER A 122 2.02 -17.70 -9.74
C SER A 122 0.77 -18.26 -9.09
N LEU A 123 -0.39 -17.72 -9.43
CA LEU A 123 -1.68 -18.05 -8.82
C LEU A 123 -2.63 -18.59 -9.88
N PRO A 124 -3.27 -19.74 -9.67
CA PRO A 124 -4.23 -20.26 -10.62
C PRO A 124 -5.48 -19.38 -10.68
N VAL A 125 -5.93 -19.01 -11.87
CA VAL A 125 -7.20 -18.31 -12.04
C VAL A 125 -8.35 -19.32 -11.89
N ARG A 126 -9.23 -19.09 -10.92
CA ARG A 126 -10.36 -19.98 -10.62
C ARG A 126 -11.67 -19.39 -11.14
N GLN A 127 -12.48 -20.20 -11.81
CA GLN A 127 -13.79 -19.81 -12.33
C GLN A 127 -14.74 -19.31 -11.22
N SER A 128 -14.69 -19.93 -10.05
CA SER A 128 -15.50 -19.53 -8.88
C SER A 128 -15.03 -18.23 -8.19
N GLY A 129 -13.96 -17.63 -8.70
CA GLY A 129 -13.24 -16.59 -7.95
C GLY A 129 -12.42 -17.18 -6.81
N ALA A 130 -11.56 -16.37 -6.23
CA ALA A 130 -10.72 -16.79 -5.12
C ALA A 130 -10.22 -15.59 -4.29
N ILE A 131 -9.77 -15.86 -3.08
CA ILE A 131 -8.99 -14.93 -2.28
C ILE A 131 -7.60 -15.52 -2.09
N TYR A 132 -6.61 -14.83 -2.61
CA TYR A 132 -5.20 -15.19 -2.49
C TYR A 132 -4.53 -14.32 -1.43
N ARG A 133 -3.63 -14.92 -0.66
CA ARG A 133 -2.75 -14.19 0.26
C ARG A 133 -1.32 -14.45 -0.15
N VAL A 134 -0.63 -13.39 -0.52
CA VAL A 134 0.75 -13.47 -1.01
C VAL A 134 1.62 -12.55 -0.18
N LEU A 135 2.72 -13.07 0.31
CA LEU A 135 3.75 -12.26 0.97
C LEU A 135 4.60 -11.59 -0.11
N ILE A 136 4.59 -10.27 -0.12
CA ILE A 136 5.48 -9.45 -0.94
C ILE A 136 6.70 -9.12 -0.09
N PRO A 137 7.89 -9.61 -0.42
CA PRO A 137 9.09 -9.26 0.30
C PRO A 137 9.41 -7.76 0.11
N PRO A 138 10.18 -7.16 1.01
CA PRO A 138 10.64 -5.79 0.81
C PRO A 138 11.45 -5.71 -0.50
N PRO A 139 11.38 -4.57 -1.22
CA PRO A 139 12.17 -4.38 -2.43
C PRO A 139 13.66 -4.46 -2.11
N ALA A 140 14.44 -5.01 -3.04
CA ALA A 140 15.89 -5.16 -2.88
C ALA A 140 16.63 -3.82 -3.02
N ASP A 141 16.02 -2.85 -3.67
CA ASP A 141 16.53 -1.50 -3.88
C ASP A 141 15.87 -0.49 -2.95
N MET A 142 16.59 0.58 -2.67
CA MET A 142 16.16 1.65 -1.74
C MET A 142 15.09 2.57 -2.33
N SER A 143 14.58 2.33 -3.52
CA SER A 143 13.66 3.24 -4.21
C SER A 143 12.28 3.34 -3.55
N GLY A 144 11.91 2.37 -2.70
CA GLY A 144 10.70 2.44 -1.88
C GLY A 144 9.36 2.42 -2.62
N ASP A 145 9.38 2.44 -3.93
CA ASP A 145 8.21 2.28 -4.80
C ASP A 145 8.12 0.81 -5.26
N LEU A 146 6.99 0.18 -4.97
CA LEU A 146 6.63 -1.14 -5.48
C LEU A 146 5.85 -1.03 -6.78
#